data_b737cce025b8863b696cc7a2bc1a570e
#
_entry.id   b737cce025b8863b696cc7a2bc1a570e
#
_cell.length_a   1.000
_cell.length_b   1.000
_cell.length_c   1.000
_cell.angle_alpha   90.00
_cell.angle_beta   90.00
_cell.angle_gamma   90.00
#
_symmetry.space_group_name_H-M   'P 1'
#
loop_
_entity.id
_entity.type
_entity.pdbx_description
1 polymer ?
#
loop_
_entity_poly.entity_id
_entity_poly.type
_entity_poly.pdbx_seq_one_letter_code
_entity_poly.pdbx_strand_id
1 'polypeptide(L)'
;MKLKIEPSALLSEDDSYPFPKGTLYGMKRLQESGMELYCDDISLTDQQKKLLEQEKITVSLSPDDNPGLIITSEDSVLSALDTHKKLLYKADNWIELSQNILFPHRTASVKRKTGETDISISLNLDGSGKSEISTGLGFFDHMLDQIAKHGLIDLQLTCRGDLDVDEHHTIEDVAITLGQAIDKALENKIGIERYGFVLPMDETRATVALDLSGRPFLKFSGSFKREYVGDFPTEMVEHFFYSLAMNLKATLHIDVQGDNDHHKIEACFKGFARSFRQCLLRLERTQSIMPSSKGTL
;
A
#
# COMPACT_ATOMS: atom_id res chain seq x y z
N MET A 1 -17.21 11.00 9.64
CA MET A 1 -18.00 9.92 8.97
C MET A 1 -18.85 9.24 10.02
N LYS A 2 -20.12 8.93 9.71
CA LYS A 2 -21.04 8.24 10.61
C LYS A 2 -20.98 6.74 10.40
N LEU A 3 -20.94 5.98 11.49
CA LEU A 3 -20.76 4.55 11.49
C LEU A 3 -21.84 3.88 12.32
N LYS A 4 -22.72 3.12 11.65
CA LYS A 4 -23.77 2.33 12.30
C LYS A 4 -23.21 0.99 12.75
N ILE A 5 -23.44 0.64 14.02
CA ILE A 5 -23.07 -0.65 14.59
C ILE A 5 -24.36 -1.44 14.82
N GLU A 6 -24.51 -2.55 14.13
CA GLU A 6 -25.64 -3.44 14.32
C GLU A 6 -25.48 -4.29 15.58
N PRO A 7 -26.60 -4.72 16.22
CA PRO A 7 -26.57 -5.52 17.45
C PRO A 7 -25.67 -6.75 17.35
N SER A 8 -25.68 -7.44 16.21
CA SER A 8 -24.86 -8.64 15.97
C SER A 8 -23.37 -8.41 16.19
N ALA A 9 -22.84 -7.23 15.87
CA ALA A 9 -21.44 -6.89 16.04
C ALA A 9 -21.05 -6.59 17.51
N LEU A 10 -22.01 -6.46 18.41
CA LEU A 10 -21.84 -6.17 19.85
C LEU A 10 -22.11 -7.39 20.73
N LEU A 11 -22.62 -8.49 20.18
CA LEU A 11 -22.89 -9.72 20.91
C LEU A 11 -21.61 -10.53 21.07
N SER A 12 -21.28 -10.87 22.34
CA SER A 12 -20.21 -11.81 22.64
C SER A 12 -20.74 -13.25 22.62
N GLU A 13 -19.95 -14.18 22.10
CA GLU A 13 -20.25 -15.62 22.19
C GLU A 13 -19.98 -16.17 23.59
N ASP A 14 -19.17 -15.49 24.37
CA ASP A 14 -18.81 -15.84 25.73
C ASP A 14 -19.55 -14.91 26.70
N ASP A 15 -20.55 -15.45 27.39
CA ASP A 15 -21.36 -14.73 28.38
C ASP A 15 -20.53 -14.07 29.50
N SER A 16 -19.28 -14.49 29.68
CA SER A 16 -18.34 -13.89 30.64
C SER A 16 -17.87 -12.49 30.22
N TYR A 17 -18.00 -12.14 28.94
CA TYR A 17 -17.54 -10.87 28.39
C TYR A 17 -18.71 -10.09 27.78
N PRO A 18 -18.89 -8.82 28.17
CA PRO A 18 -20.02 -8.01 27.67
C PRO A 18 -19.90 -7.61 26.21
N PHE A 19 -18.70 -7.69 25.63
CA PHE A 19 -18.39 -7.37 24.23
C PHE A 19 -17.49 -8.41 23.58
N PRO A 20 -17.53 -8.59 22.27
CA PRO A 20 -16.53 -9.36 21.53
C PRO A 20 -15.12 -8.82 21.75
N LYS A 21 -14.11 -9.67 21.49
CA LYS A 21 -12.71 -9.31 21.69
C LYS A 21 -12.32 -8.06 20.88
N GLY A 22 -11.72 -7.09 21.59
CA GLY A 22 -11.19 -5.87 20.97
C GLY A 22 -12.22 -4.79 20.67
N THR A 23 -13.52 -4.97 21.00
CA THR A 23 -14.59 -4.01 20.69
C THR A 23 -14.30 -2.62 21.25
N LEU A 24 -14.02 -2.50 22.54
CA LEU A 24 -13.77 -1.19 23.17
C LEU A 24 -12.55 -0.50 22.54
N TYR A 25 -11.47 -1.25 22.29
CA TYR A 25 -10.29 -0.72 21.62
C TYR A 25 -10.60 -0.25 20.18
N GLY A 26 -11.27 -1.07 19.39
CA GLY A 26 -11.62 -0.72 18.01
C GLY A 26 -12.55 0.49 17.92
N MET A 27 -13.60 0.51 18.74
CA MET A 27 -14.56 1.64 18.80
C MET A 27 -13.85 2.95 19.22
N LYS A 28 -12.97 2.89 20.23
CA LYS A 28 -12.22 4.04 20.70
C LYS A 28 -11.33 4.62 19.60
N ARG A 29 -10.59 3.78 18.88
CA ARG A 29 -9.76 4.21 17.74
C ARG A 29 -10.58 4.87 16.63
N LEU A 30 -11.73 4.29 16.29
CA LEU A 30 -12.63 4.88 15.28
C LEU A 30 -13.14 6.24 15.73
N GLN A 31 -13.54 6.39 17.00
CA GLN A 31 -13.97 7.67 17.57
C GLN A 31 -12.84 8.71 17.59
N GLU A 32 -11.64 8.34 18.04
CA GLU A 32 -10.46 9.22 18.08
C GLU A 32 -10.03 9.70 16.69
N SER A 33 -10.34 8.94 15.64
CA SER A 33 -10.16 9.32 14.24
C SER A 33 -11.26 10.27 13.69
N GLY A 34 -12.19 10.68 14.53
CA GLY A 34 -13.29 11.58 14.16
C GLY A 34 -14.52 10.88 13.56
N MET A 35 -14.68 9.58 13.77
CA MET A 35 -15.89 8.87 13.40
C MET A 35 -16.95 8.98 14.49
N GLU A 36 -18.20 9.24 14.09
CA GLU A 36 -19.35 9.25 14.96
C GLU A 36 -19.96 7.84 14.99
N LEU A 37 -19.97 7.22 16.18
CA LEU A 37 -20.50 5.88 16.38
C LEU A 37 -21.97 5.96 16.84
N TYR A 38 -22.82 5.13 16.27
CA TYR A 38 -24.21 5.00 16.75
C TYR A 38 -24.74 3.56 16.61
N CYS A 39 -25.69 3.22 17.45
CA CYS A 39 -26.41 1.96 17.41
C CYS A 39 -27.88 2.19 17.80
N ASP A 40 -28.72 1.21 17.55
CA ASP A 40 -30.10 1.25 17.98
C ASP A 40 -30.19 1.07 19.52
N ASP A 41 -31.03 1.84 20.21
CA ASP A 41 -31.10 1.92 21.69
C ASP A 41 -31.28 0.56 22.38
N ILE A 42 -31.97 -0.37 21.74
CA ILE A 42 -32.27 -1.72 22.26
C ILE A 42 -31.02 -2.64 22.24
N SER A 43 -29.92 -2.18 21.62
CA SER A 43 -28.76 -3.01 21.34
C SER A 43 -27.76 -3.13 22.50
N LEU A 44 -27.81 -2.22 23.51
CA LEU A 44 -26.83 -2.18 24.58
C LEU A 44 -27.42 -2.54 25.94
N THR A 45 -26.78 -3.49 26.63
CA THR A 45 -27.06 -3.82 28.03
C THR A 45 -26.53 -2.71 28.96
N ASP A 46 -27.04 -2.66 30.21
CA ASP A 46 -26.57 -1.70 31.23
C ASP A 46 -25.06 -1.86 31.53
N GLN A 47 -24.56 -3.09 31.50
CA GLN A 47 -23.14 -3.38 31.69
C GLN A 47 -22.30 -2.84 30.54
N GLN A 48 -22.75 -2.99 29.31
CA GLN A 48 -22.09 -2.45 28.12
C GLN A 48 -22.07 -0.91 28.14
N LYS A 49 -23.20 -0.27 28.47
CA LYS A 49 -23.28 1.21 28.62
C LYS A 49 -22.27 1.72 29.65
N LYS A 50 -22.18 1.08 30.82
CA LYS A 50 -21.22 1.43 31.86
C LYS A 50 -19.77 1.32 31.40
N LEU A 51 -19.42 0.28 30.64
CA LEU A 51 -18.07 0.10 30.10
C LEU A 51 -17.71 1.16 29.06
N LEU A 52 -18.65 1.50 28.16
CA LEU A 52 -18.46 2.58 27.20
C LEU A 52 -18.18 3.92 27.89
N GLU A 53 -18.94 4.23 28.95
CA GLU A 53 -18.71 5.44 29.76
C GLU A 53 -17.33 5.44 30.43
N GLN A 54 -16.92 4.32 31.04
CA GLN A 54 -15.60 4.17 31.66
C GLN A 54 -14.47 4.41 30.68
N GLU A 55 -14.59 3.89 29.46
CA GLU A 55 -13.62 4.06 28.38
C GLU A 55 -13.76 5.38 27.62
N LYS A 56 -14.74 6.23 27.97
CA LYS A 56 -15.04 7.50 27.30
C LYS A 56 -15.39 7.33 25.81
N ILE A 57 -16.06 6.24 25.49
CA ILE A 57 -16.57 5.97 24.15
C ILE A 57 -18.01 6.46 24.06
N THR A 58 -18.25 7.40 23.15
CA THR A 58 -19.57 7.98 22.91
C THR A 58 -20.26 7.23 21.78
N VAL A 59 -21.39 6.61 22.06
CA VAL A 59 -22.25 5.99 21.06
C VAL A 59 -23.63 6.67 21.12
N SER A 60 -24.03 7.27 20.01
CA SER A 60 -25.36 7.88 19.90
C SER A 60 -26.42 6.79 19.75
N LEU A 61 -27.53 6.95 20.49
CA LEU A 61 -28.65 6.00 20.48
C LEU A 61 -29.78 6.45 19.54
N SER A 62 -29.56 7.47 18.73
CA SER A 62 -30.55 7.92 17.74
C SER A 62 -30.30 7.24 16.39
N PRO A 63 -31.36 6.72 15.76
CA PRO A 63 -31.23 6.19 14.41
C PRO A 63 -30.76 7.31 13.46
N ASP A 64 -29.73 7.05 12.70
CA ASP A 64 -29.34 7.89 11.58
C ASP A 64 -29.64 7.14 10.29
N ASP A 65 -30.51 7.71 9.47
CA ASP A 65 -31.00 7.08 8.25
C ASP A 65 -29.94 7.04 7.12
N ASN A 66 -28.76 7.67 7.33
CA ASN A 66 -27.72 7.72 6.32
C ASN A 66 -26.31 7.45 6.89
N PRO A 67 -26.01 6.22 7.32
CA PRO A 67 -24.68 5.84 7.78
C PRO A 67 -23.69 5.87 6.62
N GLY A 68 -22.46 6.33 6.86
CA GLY A 68 -21.36 6.15 5.89
C GLY A 68 -20.88 4.70 5.81
N LEU A 69 -20.89 3.98 6.97
CA LEU A 69 -20.56 2.57 7.07
C LEU A 69 -21.54 1.87 8.03
N ILE A 70 -21.76 0.57 7.79
CA ILE A 70 -22.53 -0.32 8.66
C ILE A 70 -21.61 -1.46 9.10
N ILE A 71 -21.47 -1.67 10.42
CA ILE A 71 -20.76 -2.82 10.98
C ILE A 71 -21.78 -3.87 11.43
N THR A 72 -21.61 -5.09 10.97
CA THR A 72 -22.42 -6.25 11.33
C THR A 72 -21.52 -7.45 11.63
N SER A 73 -22.06 -8.50 12.22
CA SER A 73 -21.39 -9.78 12.44
C SER A 73 -22.27 -10.94 12.01
N GLU A 74 -21.68 -11.93 11.34
CA GLU A 74 -22.30 -13.20 10.97
C GLU A 74 -21.28 -14.30 11.23
N ASP A 75 -21.64 -15.36 11.94
CA ASP A 75 -20.76 -16.47 12.33
C ASP A 75 -19.44 -15.98 12.97
N SER A 76 -19.53 -14.99 13.85
CA SER A 76 -18.40 -14.34 14.55
C SER A 76 -17.43 -13.56 13.65
N VAL A 77 -17.72 -13.45 12.36
CA VAL A 77 -16.95 -12.64 11.42
C VAL A 77 -17.54 -11.24 11.33
N LEU A 78 -16.78 -10.23 11.72
CA LEU A 78 -17.16 -8.84 11.58
C LEU A 78 -17.06 -8.39 10.12
N SER A 79 -18.03 -7.63 9.68
CA SER A 79 -18.09 -7.08 8.32
C SER A 79 -18.40 -5.59 8.37
N ALA A 80 -17.70 -4.80 7.58
CA ALA A 80 -18.06 -3.41 7.31
C ALA A 80 -18.63 -3.30 5.90
N LEU A 81 -19.80 -2.70 5.80
CA LEU A 81 -20.58 -2.54 4.58
C LEU A 81 -20.71 -1.04 4.25
N ASP A 82 -20.79 -0.71 2.98
CA ASP A 82 -21.16 0.65 2.55
C ASP A 82 -22.69 0.90 2.67
N THR A 83 -23.11 2.09 2.29
CA THR A 83 -24.54 2.51 2.30
C THR A 83 -25.45 1.66 1.41
N HIS A 84 -24.88 0.96 0.42
CA HIS A 84 -25.58 0.06 -0.49
C HIS A 84 -25.50 -1.41 -0.04
N LYS A 85 -25.02 -1.65 1.21
CA LYS A 85 -24.79 -2.98 1.78
C LYS A 85 -23.75 -3.81 1.02
N LYS A 86 -22.87 -3.17 0.26
CA LYS A 86 -21.74 -3.83 -0.37
C LYS A 86 -20.65 -4.05 0.68
N LEU A 87 -20.14 -5.28 0.75
CA LEU A 87 -19.03 -5.63 1.63
C LEU A 87 -17.76 -4.85 1.24
N LEU A 88 -17.19 -4.15 2.22
CA LEU A 88 -15.91 -3.45 2.10
C LEU A 88 -14.78 -4.21 2.82
N TYR A 89 -15.03 -4.62 4.06
CA TYR A 89 -14.03 -5.29 4.90
C TYR A 89 -14.64 -6.45 5.66
N LYS A 90 -13.83 -7.52 5.86
CA LYS A 90 -14.07 -8.60 6.83
C LYS A 90 -12.93 -8.64 7.82
N ALA A 91 -13.22 -9.06 9.06
CA ALA A 91 -12.23 -9.20 10.11
C ALA A 91 -12.69 -10.20 11.18
N ASP A 92 -11.74 -10.89 11.80
CA ASP A 92 -12.02 -11.85 12.87
C ASP A 92 -12.26 -11.16 14.23
N ASN A 93 -11.93 -9.88 14.34
CA ASN A 93 -12.11 -9.10 15.56
C ASN A 93 -12.15 -7.59 15.29
N TRP A 94 -12.58 -6.83 16.31
CA TRP A 94 -12.71 -5.38 16.23
C TRP A 94 -11.38 -4.63 16.04
N ILE A 95 -10.25 -5.19 16.51
CA ILE A 95 -8.93 -4.57 16.33
C ILE A 95 -8.60 -4.54 14.84
N GLU A 96 -8.74 -5.68 14.19
CA GLU A 96 -8.49 -5.84 12.76
C GLU A 96 -9.47 -5.02 11.92
N LEU A 97 -10.79 -5.07 12.27
CA LEU A 97 -11.79 -4.30 11.55
C LEU A 97 -11.52 -2.80 11.61
N SER A 98 -11.22 -2.27 12.80
CA SER A 98 -10.87 -0.86 12.96
C SER A 98 -9.62 -0.48 12.17
N GLN A 99 -8.62 -1.37 12.13
CA GLN A 99 -7.43 -1.18 11.31
C GLN A 99 -7.76 -1.08 9.82
N ASN A 100 -8.57 -2.00 9.31
CA ASN A 100 -8.97 -2.02 7.90
C ASN A 100 -9.82 -0.79 7.50
N ILE A 101 -10.65 -0.28 8.41
CA ILE A 101 -11.45 0.93 8.19
C ILE A 101 -10.56 2.19 8.19
N LEU A 102 -9.62 2.29 9.13
CA LEU A 102 -8.73 3.45 9.26
C LEU A 102 -7.64 3.50 8.19
N PHE A 103 -7.14 2.33 7.81
CA PHE A 103 -6.06 2.17 6.85
C PHE A 103 -6.46 1.16 5.77
N PRO A 104 -7.38 1.53 4.86
CA PRO A 104 -7.76 0.65 3.77
C PRO A 104 -6.55 0.26 2.93
N HIS A 105 -6.55 -1.00 2.46
CA HIS A 105 -5.48 -1.50 1.60
C HIS A 105 -5.45 -0.72 0.28
N ARG A 106 -4.28 -0.21 -0.06
CA ARG A 106 -4.02 0.51 -1.31
C ARG A 106 -3.67 -0.50 -2.39
N THR A 107 -4.65 -0.86 -3.19
CA THR A 107 -4.51 -1.88 -4.23
C THR A 107 -4.79 -1.30 -5.61
N ALA A 108 -4.12 -1.83 -6.63
CA ALA A 108 -4.45 -1.52 -8.02
C ALA A 108 -4.19 -2.71 -8.92
N SER A 109 -4.97 -2.77 -10.01
CA SER A 109 -4.68 -3.65 -11.14
C SER A 109 -4.64 -2.81 -12.41
N VAL A 110 -3.61 -3.05 -13.24
CA VAL A 110 -3.39 -2.38 -14.52
C VAL A 110 -3.04 -3.43 -15.56
N LYS A 111 -3.63 -3.27 -16.74
CA LYS A 111 -3.27 -4.04 -17.94
C LYS A 111 -2.85 -3.06 -19.02
N ARG A 112 -1.73 -3.35 -19.67
CA ARG A 112 -1.21 -2.59 -20.80
C ARG A 112 -0.83 -3.53 -21.92
N LYS A 113 -1.34 -3.24 -23.11
CA LYS A 113 -1.04 -4.00 -24.31
C LYS A 113 -0.61 -3.07 -25.43
N THR A 114 0.51 -3.37 -26.04
CA THR A 114 1.06 -2.69 -27.22
C THR A 114 1.19 -3.68 -28.39
N GLY A 115 1.89 -3.30 -29.44
CA GLY A 115 2.34 -4.24 -30.47
C GLY A 115 3.50 -5.12 -30.02
N GLU A 116 4.21 -4.70 -28.97
CA GLU A 116 5.49 -5.28 -28.52
C GLU A 116 5.33 -6.07 -27.21
N THR A 117 4.40 -5.66 -26.33
CA THR A 117 4.23 -6.27 -25.01
C THR A 117 2.76 -6.46 -24.63
N ASP A 118 2.50 -7.47 -23.80
CA ASP A 118 1.21 -7.71 -23.12
C ASP A 118 1.46 -7.89 -21.63
N ILE A 119 1.06 -6.90 -20.82
CA ILE A 119 1.42 -6.79 -19.41
C ILE A 119 0.18 -6.77 -18.54
N SER A 120 0.22 -7.53 -17.43
CA SER A 120 -0.77 -7.48 -16.36
C SER A 120 -0.07 -7.34 -15.02
N ILE A 121 -0.43 -6.29 -14.27
CA ILE A 121 0.07 -6.05 -12.91
C ILE A 121 -1.12 -5.95 -11.96
N SER A 122 -1.00 -6.64 -10.81
CA SER A 122 -1.86 -6.46 -9.64
C SER A 122 -0.97 -6.28 -8.43
N LEU A 123 -1.21 -5.23 -7.64
CA LEU A 123 -0.39 -4.92 -6.47
C LEU A 123 -1.21 -4.49 -5.27
N ASN A 124 -0.62 -4.71 -4.08
CA ASN A 124 -1.08 -4.19 -2.81
C ASN A 124 0.10 -3.50 -2.11
N LEU A 125 0.02 -2.17 -1.93
CA LEU A 125 1.06 -1.36 -1.28
C LEU A 125 1.14 -1.60 0.24
N ASP A 126 0.11 -2.18 0.83
CA ASP A 126 0.03 -2.55 2.26
C ASP A 126 0.18 -4.07 2.44
N GLY A 127 1.03 -4.69 1.60
CA GLY A 127 1.27 -6.13 1.56
C GLY A 127 2.32 -6.62 2.54
N SER A 128 2.78 -7.84 2.29
CA SER A 128 3.77 -8.55 3.10
C SER A 128 5.09 -8.85 2.36
N GLY A 129 5.20 -8.44 1.10
CA GLY A 129 6.35 -8.69 0.24
C GLY A 129 6.24 -10.02 -0.52
N LYS A 130 5.03 -10.48 -0.80
CA LYS A 130 4.79 -11.65 -1.66
C LYS A 130 4.86 -11.23 -3.12
N SER A 131 5.49 -12.05 -3.96
CA SER A 131 5.61 -11.77 -5.37
C SER A 131 5.36 -13.00 -6.23
N GLU A 132 4.74 -12.77 -7.39
CA GLU A 132 4.61 -13.72 -8.48
C GLU A 132 4.94 -12.97 -9.77
N ILE A 133 6.17 -13.14 -10.30
CA ILE A 133 6.70 -12.32 -11.36
C ILE A 133 7.17 -13.21 -12.51
N SER A 134 6.83 -12.84 -13.72
CA SER A 134 7.26 -13.51 -14.95
C SER A 134 7.31 -12.52 -16.10
N THR A 135 8.53 -12.09 -16.47
CA THR A 135 8.79 -11.23 -17.63
C THR A 135 9.47 -11.94 -18.78
N GLY A 136 10.02 -13.14 -18.52
CA GLY A 136 10.87 -13.87 -19.44
C GLY A 136 12.37 -13.54 -19.28
N LEU A 137 12.74 -12.56 -18.44
CA LEU A 137 14.11 -12.17 -18.12
C LEU A 137 14.40 -12.51 -16.66
N GLY A 138 15.19 -13.54 -16.40
CA GLY A 138 15.38 -14.09 -15.06
C GLY A 138 16.02 -13.11 -14.08
N PHE A 139 17.01 -12.34 -14.51
CA PHE A 139 17.63 -11.34 -13.65
C PHE A 139 16.68 -10.16 -13.38
N PHE A 140 15.88 -9.76 -14.37
CA PHE A 140 14.88 -8.70 -14.19
C PHE A 140 13.78 -9.13 -13.24
N ASP A 141 13.28 -10.37 -13.35
CA ASP A 141 12.30 -10.94 -12.40
C ASP A 141 12.85 -10.88 -10.97
N HIS A 142 14.13 -11.24 -10.78
CA HIS A 142 14.80 -11.12 -9.48
C HIS A 142 14.90 -9.66 -8.99
N MET A 143 15.14 -8.68 -9.86
CA MET A 143 15.17 -7.26 -9.49
C MET A 143 13.78 -6.74 -9.07
N LEU A 144 12.73 -7.13 -9.77
CA LEU A 144 11.35 -6.79 -9.40
C LEU A 144 10.92 -7.46 -8.06
N ASP A 145 11.41 -8.69 -7.81
CA ASP A 145 11.23 -9.35 -6.52
C ASP A 145 11.88 -8.56 -5.37
N GLN A 146 13.05 -7.92 -5.59
CA GLN A 146 13.65 -7.03 -4.60
C GLN A 146 12.72 -5.84 -4.27
N ILE A 147 12.02 -5.29 -5.27
CA ILE A 147 11.04 -4.22 -5.04
C ILE A 147 9.90 -4.72 -4.14
N ALA A 148 9.31 -5.87 -4.45
CA ALA A 148 8.23 -6.45 -3.67
C ALA A 148 8.67 -6.76 -2.22
N LYS A 149 9.76 -7.52 -2.09
CA LYS A 149 10.28 -8.02 -0.81
C LYS A 149 10.68 -6.90 0.14
N HIS A 150 11.50 -5.97 -0.33
CA HIS A 150 12.04 -4.90 0.50
C HIS A 150 11.09 -3.72 0.65
N GLY A 151 10.18 -3.54 -0.32
CA GLY A 151 9.07 -2.60 -0.27
C GLY A 151 7.95 -3.02 0.65
N LEU A 152 7.86 -4.32 1.01
CA LEU A 152 6.72 -4.98 1.67
C LEU A 152 5.41 -4.74 0.91
N ILE A 153 5.47 -4.80 -0.41
CA ILE A 153 4.30 -4.78 -1.28
C ILE A 153 4.03 -6.17 -1.82
N ASP A 154 2.76 -6.56 -1.98
CA ASP A 154 2.46 -7.77 -2.71
C ASP A 154 2.33 -7.43 -4.20
N LEU A 155 2.99 -8.21 -5.07
CA LEU A 155 3.11 -7.93 -6.50
C LEU A 155 2.89 -9.18 -7.34
N GLN A 156 1.85 -9.17 -8.16
CA GLN A 156 1.66 -10.12 -9.26
C GLN A 156 1.93 -9.38 -10.57
N LEU A 157 2.88 -9.88 -11.37
CA LEU A 157 3.30 -9.26 -12.61
C LEU A 157 3.58 -10.31 -13.67
N THR A 158 2.90 -10.18 -14.80
CA THR A 158 3.21 -10.96 -16.00
C THR A 158 3.45 -10.04 -17.17
N CYS A 159 4.48 -10.32 -17.94
CA CYS A 159 4.78 -9.66 -19.20
C CYS A 159 5.07 -10.72 -20.27
N ARG A 160 4.51 -10.53 -21.45
CA ARG A 160 4.90 -11.24 -22.67
C ARG A 160 5.37 -10.19 -23.64
N GLY A 161 6.69 -10.05 -23.77
CA GLY A 161 7.35 -9.12 -24.69
C GLY A 161 7.94 -9.83 -25.89
N ASP A 162 8.38 -9.06 -26.85
CA ASP A 162 9.03 -9.47 -28.09
C ASP A 162 10.54 -9.70 -27.90
N LEU A 163 10.90 -10.58 -26.94
CA LEU A 163 12.28 -10.86 -26.51
C LEU A 163 13.17 -11.46 -27.64
N ASP A 164 12.58 -11.84 -28.73
CA ASP A 164 13.27 -12.20 -29.97
C ASP A 164 13.82 -10.99 -30.73
N VAL A 165 13.34 -9.77 -30.38
CA VAL A 165 13.89 -8.49 -30.85
C VAL A 165 14.99 -8.02 -29.91
N ASP A 166 14.63 -7.63 -28.68
CA ASP A 166 15.53 -7.38 -27.57
C ASP A 166 14.76 -7.27 -26.23
N GLU A 167 15.46 -6.92 -25.14
CA GLU A 167 14.89 -6.79 -23.79
C GLU A 167 14.27 -5.42 -23.54
N HIS A 168 14.55 -4.41 -24.37
CA HIS A 168 14.24 -3.00 -24.15
C HIS A 168 12.76 -2.78 -23.90
N HIS A 169 11.90 -3.21 -24.85
CA HIS A 169 10.46 -3.00 -24.78
C HIS A 169 9.86 -3.67 -23.54
N THR A 170 10.32 -4.86 -23.18
CA THR A 170 9.88 -5.57 -21.98
C THR A 170 10.21 -4.77 -20.71
N ILE A 171 11.46 -4.31 -20.56
CA ILE A 171 11.92 -3.62 -19.36
C ILE A 171 11.25 -2.25 -19.23
N GLU A 172 11.19 -1.47 -20.31
CA GLU A 172 10.56 -0.15 -20.33
C GLU A 172 9.07 -0.23 -20.02
N ASP A 173 8.34 -1.09 -20.74
CA ASP A 173 6.89 -1.20 -20.62
C ASP A 173 6.45 -1.76 -19.26
N VAL A 174 7.23 -2.66 -18.66
CA VAL A 174 7.03 -3.10 -17.28
C VAL A 174 7.23 -1.94 -16.31
N ALA A 175 8.29 -1.13 -16.48
CA ALA A 175 8.54 0.03 -15.62
C ALA A 175 7.40 1.07 -15.69
N ILE A 176 6.93 1.36 -16.91
CA ILE A 176 5.78 2.24 -17.16
C ILE A 176 4.54 1.71 -16.45
N THR A 177 4.21 0.44 -16.67
CA THR A 177 2.99 -0.17 -16.14
C THR A 177 3.03 -0.28 -14.60
N LEU A 178 4.21 -0.59 -14.03
CA LEU A 178 4.41 -0.62 -12.59
C LEU A 178 4.26 0.78 -11.97
N GLY A 179 4.84 1.80 -12.58
CA GLY A 179 4.68 3.19 -12.16
C GLY A 179 3.21 3.62 -12.16
N GLN A 180 2.47 3.30 -13.21
CA GLN A 180 1.03 3.59 -13.32
C GLN A 180 0.21 2.83 -12.26
N ALA A 181 0.54 1.57 -11.99
CA ALA A 181 -0.14 0.78 -10.98
C ALA A 181 0.07 1.34 -9.57
N ILE A 182 1.30 1.75 -9.25
CA ILE A 182 1.62 2.38 -7.97
C ILE A 182 0.91 3.74 -7.84
N ASP A 183 0.98 4.62 -8.85
CA ASP A 183 0.30 5.92 -8.83
C ASP A 183 -1.22 5.76 -8.64
N LYS A 184 -1.82 4.78 -9.32
CA LYS A 184 -3.24 4.44 -9.17
C LYS A 184 -3.58 3.96 -7.76
N ALA A 185 -2.73 3.13 -7.13
CA ALA A 185 -2.95 2.64 -5.78
C ALA A 185 -2.75 3.72 -4.71
N LEU A 186 -1.89 4.70 -4.96
CA LEU A 186 -1.64 5.84 -4.06
C LEU A 186 -2.80 6.82 -4.00
N GLU A 187 -3.68 6.85 -5.01
CA GLU A 187 -4.84 7.76 -5.09
C GLU A 187 -4.47 9.22 -4.79
N ASN A 188 -5.02 9.77 -3.69
CA ASN A 188 -4.85 11.16 -3.28
C ASN A 188 -3.59 11.43 -2.44
N LYS A 189 -2.82 10.38 -2.10
CA LYS A 189 -1.58 10.48 -1.30
C LYS A 189 -1.76 11.08 0.10
N ILE A 190 -2.98 11.08 0.64
CA ILE A 190 -3.25 11.59 2.00
C ILE A 190 -2.65 10.63 3.04
N GLY A 191 -2.05 11.18 4.08
CA GLY A 191 -1.55 10.43 5.25
C GLY A 191 -0.23 9.70 5.05
N ILE A 192 0.39 9.73 3.87
CA ILE A 192 1.70 9.10 3.63
C ILE A 192 2.85 9.99 4.15
N GLU A 193 4.00 9.37 4.45
CA GLU A 193 5.22 10.10 4.81
C GLU A 193 5.87 10.80 3.61
N ARG A 194 5.55 10.40 2.38
CA ARG A 194 5.95 11.01 1.12
C ARG A 194 7.42 10.88 0.77
N TYR A 195 8.34 10.99 1.72
CA TYR A 195 9.79 10.99 1.51
C TYR A 195 10.47 9.73 2.03
N GLY A 196 11.55 9.29 1.35
CA GLY A 196 12.34 8.14 1.79
C GLY A 196 13.77 8.14 1.26
N PHE A 197 14.68 7.46 1.97
CA PHE A 197 16.12 7.49 1.78
C PHE A 197 16.82 6.14 2.02
N VAL A 198 17.82 5.85 1.28
CA VAL A 198 19.09 5.12 1.36
C VAL A 198 19.37 3.66 1.68
N LEU A 199 20.47 3.03 1.08
CA LEU A 199 21.01 1.74 1.53
C LEU A 199 22.45 1.39 1.07
N PRO A 200 23.34 0.73 1.91
CA PRO A 200 24.53 0.02 1.53
C PRO A 200 24.26 -1.44 1.16
N MET A 201 25.10 -2.04 0.30
CA MET A 201 25.15 -3.45 -0.03
C MET A 201 26.59 -3.90 -0.26
N ASP A 202 27.20 -4.57 0.72
CA ASP A 202 28.61 -4.97 0.76
C ASP A 202 29.54 -3.79 0.39
N GLU A 203 30.38 -3.92 -0.65
CA GLU A 203 31.27 -2.89 -1.17
C GLU A 203 30.53 -1.80 -1.94
N THR A 204 29.25 -2.01 -2.24
CA THR A 204 28.41 -1.10 -3.01
C THR A 204 27.58 -0.22 -2.08
N ARG A 205 27.45 1.04 -2.45
CA ARG A 205 26.54 1.99 -1.81
C ARG A 205 25.62 2.59 -2.85
N ALA A 206 24.32 2.42 -2.66
CA ALA A 206 23.32 3.20 -3.36
C ALA A 206 22.70 4.24 -2.40
N THR A 207 22.73 5.50 -2.78
CA THR A 207 21.98 6.57 -2.12
C THR A 207 20.72 6.82 -2.96
N VAL A 208 19.57 6.55 -2.38
CA VAL A 208 18.28 6.74 -3.07
C VAL A 208 17.46 7.76 -2.28
N ALA A 209 17.04 8.84 -2.93
CA ALA A 209 16.13 9.82 -2.38
C ALA A 209 14.87 9.86 -3.25
N LEU A 210 13.71 9.67 -2.62
CA LEU A 210 12.41 9.58 -3.28
C LEU A 210 11.43 10.59 -2.68
N ASP A 211 10.73 11.32 -3.55
CA ASP A 211 9.61 12.20 -3.20
C ASP A 211 8.41 11.88 -4.10
N LEU A 212 7.32 11.40 -3.52
CA LEU A 212 6.05 11.13 -4.22
C LEU A 212 5.29 12.44 -4.49
N SER A 213 5.98 13.38 -5.11
CA SER A 213 5.63 14.80 -5.24
C SER A 213 4.55 15.13 -6.28
N GLY A 214 4.15 14.17 -7.11
CA GLY A 214 3.34 14.46 -8.30
C GLY A 214 4.14 15.13 -9.45
N ARG A 215 5.46 15.35 -9.27
CA ARG A 215 6.37 15.98 -10.26
C ARG A 215 7.42 14.96 -10.70
N PRO A 216 7.27 14.38 -11.90
CA PRO A 216 8.18 13.36 -12.40
C PRO A 216 9.57 13.94 -12.68
N PHE A 217 10.60 13.32 -12.15
CA PHE A 217 11.99 13.64 -12.41
C PHE A 217 12.91 12.51 -11.98
N LEU A 218 13.89 12.15 -12.81
CA LEU A 218 14.98 11.26 -12.42
C LEU A 218 16.31 12.01 -12.46
N LYS A 219 17.13 11.81 -11.42
CA LYS A 219 18.58 12.04 -11.48
C LYS A 219 19.28 10.74 -11.15
N PHE A 220 19.99 10.19 -12.13
CA PHE A 220 20.78 8.98 -11.97
C PHE A 220 22.26 9.32 -12.05
N SER A 221 23.05 8.75 -11.14
CA SER A 221 24.51 8.87 -11.10
C SER A 221 25.10 7.50 -10.78
N GLY A 222 25.77 6.93 -11.75
CA GLY A 222 26.40 5.62 -11.65
C GLY A 222 26.93 5.17 -13.00
N SER A 223 27.81 4.19 -13.00
CA SER A 223 28.34 3.59 -14.23
C SER A 223 28.50 2.09 -14.04
N PHE A 224 28.32 1.36 -15.11
CA PHE A 224 28.49 -0.09 -15.17
C PHE A 224 29.64 -0.44 -16.10
N LYS A 225 30.40 -1.48 -15.76
CA LYS A 225 31.57 -1.94 -16.55
C LYS A 225 31.16 -3.05 -17.54
N ARG A 226 30.15 -3.83 -17.17
CA ARG A 226 29.62 -4.93 -17.97
C ARG A 226 28.48 -4.43 -18.84
N GLU A 227 28.36 -4.96 -20.03
CA GLU A 227 27.21 -4.71 -20.91
C GLU A 227 25.96 -5.39 -20.37
N TYR A 228 26.09 -6.60 -19.84
CA TYR A 228 25.01 -7.39 -19.27
C TYR A 228 25.32 -7.93 -17.88
N VAL A 229 24.29 -8.06 -17.05
CA VAL A 229 24.28 -8.86 -15.83
C VAL A 229 23.15 -9.87 -15.93
N GLY A 230 23.49 -11.16 -16.06
CA GLY A 230 22.51 -12.18 -16.48
C GLY A 230 22.01 -11.88 -17.91
N ASP A 231 20.73 -11.81 -18.05
CA ASP A 231 19.98 -11.45 -19.26
C ASP A 231 19.51 -9.99 -19.29
N PHE A 232 20.07 -9.14 -18.42
CA PHE A 232 19.66 -7.75 -18.24
C PHE A 232 20.76 -6.79 -18.74
N PRO A 233 20.47 -5.94 -19.75
CA PRO A 233 21.42 -4.91 -20.21
C PRO A 233 21.60 -3.84 -19.12
N THR A 234 22.84 -3.49 -18.81
CA THR A 234 23.11 -2.54 -17.72
C THR A 234 22.68 -1.11 -18.04
N GLU A 235 22.59 -0.73 -19.31
CA GLU A 235 22.03 0.55 -19.76
C GLU A 235 20.55 0.70 -19.38
N MET A 236 19.82 -0.41 -19.30
CA MET A 236 18.41 -0.42 -18.93
C MET A 236 18.15 -0.11 -17.45
N VAL A 237 19.19 -0.07 -16.60
CA VAL A 237 19.02 0.32 -15.19
C VAL A 237 18.49 1.75 -15.06
N GLU A 238 19.18 2.71 -15.69
CA GLU A 238 18.76 4.11 -15.67
C GLU A 238 17.41 4.28 -16.38
N HIS A 239 17.24 3.61 -17.52
CA HIS A 239 16.02 3.67 -18.31
C HIS A 239 14.79 3.13 -17.53
N PHE A 240 14.94 2.01 -16.82
CA PHE A 240 13.91 1.47 -15.93
C PHE A 240 13.46 2.49 -14.88
N PHE A 241 14.43 3.08 -14.14
CA PHE A 241 14.09 4.05 -13.10
C PHE A 241 13.53 5.36 -13.67
N TYR A 242 13.95 5.75 -14.89
CA TYR A 242 13.36 6.87 -15.61
C TYR A 242 11.88 6.61 -15.91
N SER A 243 11.58 5.52 -16.59
CA SER A 243 10.22 5.14 -16.97
C SER A 243 9.31 4.97 -15.74
N LEU A 244 9.85 4.35 -14.69
CA LEU A 244 9.15 4.21 -13.41
C LEU A 244 8.85 5.58 -12.77
N ALA A 245 9.83 6.47 -12.64
CA ALA A 245 9.67 7.77 -12.00
C ALA A 245 8.69 8.67 -12.76
N MET A 246 8.72 8.63 -14.09
CA MET A 246 7.80 9.40 -14.95
C MET A 246 6.35 8.95 -14.72
N ASN A 247 6.08 7.65 -14.67
CA ASN A 247 4.74 7.10 -14.56
C ASN A 247 4.22 7.02 -13.11
N LEU A 248 5.11 6.90 -12.13
CA LEU A 248 4.80 7.07 -10.71
C LEU A 248 4.58 8.55 -10.34
N LYS A 249 4.93 9.47 -11.22
CA LYS A 249 4.92 10.92 -10.97
C LYS A 249 5.72 11.30 -9.72
N ALA A 250 6.93 10.76 -9.62
CA ALA A 250 7.82 10.95 -8.48
C ALA A 250 9.11 11.65 -8.88
N THR A 251 9.69 12.39 -7.95
CA THR A 251 11.07 12.83 -8.04
C THR A 251 11.96 11.77 -7.42
N LEU A 252 12.90 11.22 -8.21
CA LEU A 252 13.80 10.14 -7.80
C LEU A 252 15.25 10.52 -8.08
N HIS A 253 16.10 10.43 -7.06
CA HIS A 253 17.54 10.58 -7.20
C HIS A 253 18.21 9.28 -6.79
N ILE A 254 19.09 8.74 -7.64
CA ILE A 254 19.90 7.55 -7.38
C ILE A 254 21.37 7.90 -7.64
N ASP A 255 22.21 7.68 -6.64
CA ASP A 255 23.66 7.68 -6.77
C ASP A 255 24.19 6.33 -6.34
N VAL A 256 24.91 5.63 -7.23
CA VAL A 256 25.43 4.28 -6.94
C VAL A 256 26.93 4.19 -7.23
N GLN A 257 27.67 3.63 -6.28
CA GLN A 257 29.10 3.42 -6.33
C GLN A 257 29.42 2.00 -5.83
N GLY A 258 30.36 1.33 -6.48
CA GLY A 258 30.79 -0.03 -6.14
C GLY A 258 31.57 -0.65 -7.27
N ASP A 259 32.10 -1.85 -7.06
CA ASP A 259 32.95 -2.56 -8.03
C ASP A 259 32.18 -3.64 -8.78
N ASN A 260 31.23 -4.30 -8.15
CA ASN A 260 30.42 -5.37 -8.74
C ASN A 260 29.11 -4.82 -9.34
N ASP A 261 28.95 -4.94 -10.65
CA ASP A 261 27.77 -4.41 -11.33
C ASP A 261 26.46 -5.09 -10.91
N HIS A 262 26.46 -6.40 -10.55
CA HIS A 262 25.31 -7.07 -9.97
C HIS A 262 24.91 -6.38 -8.66
N HIS A 263 25.85 -6.17 -7.74
CA HIS A 263 25.60 -5.50 -6.47
C HIS A 263 25.11 -4.06 -6.67
N LYS A 264 25.66 -3.32 -7.66
CA LYS A 264 25.20 -1.97 -7.98
C LYS A 264 23.75 -1.95 -8.44
N ILE A 265 23.37 -2.83 -9.36
CA ILE A 265 21.97 -2.92 -9.83
C ILE A 265 21.06 -3.29 -8.67
N GLU A 266 21.37 -4.37 -7.96
CA GLU A 266 20.56 -4.84 -6.83
C GLU A 266 20.44 -3.77 -5.72
N ALA A 267 21.52 -3.03 -5.43
CA ALA A 267 21.49 -1.93 -4.46
C ALA A 267 20.56 -0.79 -4.89
N CYS A 268 20.48 -0.47 -6.20
CA CYS A 268 19.52 0.51 -6.71
C CYS A 268 18.07 0.04 -6.49
N PHE A 269 17.74 -1.20 -6.83
CA PHE A 269 16.39 -1.75 -6.67
C PHE A 269 15.99 -1.88 -5.20
N LYS A 270 16.88 -2.41 -4.33
CA LYS A 270 16.65 -2.46 -2.88
C LYS A 270 16.56 -1.06 -2.26
N GLY A 271 17.43 -0.14 -2.68
CA GLY A 271 17.42 1.24 -2.22
C GLY A 271 16.11 1.94 -2.56
N PHE A 272 15.64 1.80 -3.80
CA PHE A 272 14.33 2.27 -4.21
C PHE A 272 13.21 1.64 -3.35
N ALA A 273 13.19 0.32 -3.22
CA ALA A 273 12.17 -0.41 -2.47
C ALA A 273 12.08 0.04 -1.00
N ARG A 274 13.22 0.21 -0.34
CA ARG A 274 13.30 0.67 1.05
C ARG A 274 12.87 2.12 1.22
N SER A 275 13.30 3.00 0.30
CA SER A 275 12.86 4.40 0.27
C SER A 275 11.36 4.50 -0.01
N PHE A 276 10.86 3.71 -0.96
CA PHE A 276 9.44 3.64 -1.30
C PHE A 276 8.59 3.16 -0.11
N ARG A 277 9.00 2.08 0.56
CA ARG A 277 8.34 1.61 1.79
C ARG A 277 8.22 2.73 2.85
N GLN A 278 9.28 3.52 3.03
CA GLN A 278 9.27 4.64 3.97
C GLN A 278 8.27 5.71 3.54
N CYS A 279 8.22 6.04 2.24
CA CYS A 279 7.25 6.99 1.69
C CYS A 279 5.80 6.56 1.93
N LEU A 280 5.53 5.25 1.93
CA LEU A 280 4.20 4.66 2.06
C LEU A 280 3.66 4.64 3.49
N LEU A 281 4.49 4.84 4.51
CA LEU A 281 4.07 4.79 5.92
C LEU A 281 2.92 5.76 6.18
N ARG A 282 1.91 5.27 6.87
CA ARG A 282 0.77 6.04 7.36
C ARG A 282 0.73 5.93 8.88
N LEU A 283 0.74 7.07 9.56
CA LEU A 283 0.64 7.13 11.01
C LEU A 283 -0.75 7.65 11.41
N GLU A 284 -1.29 7.16 12.51
CA GLU A 284 -2.60 7.59 13.02
C GLU A 284 -2.71 9.11 13.15
N ARG A 285 -1.64 9.75 13.65
CA ARG A 285 -1.60 11.22 13.83
C ARG A 285 -1.60 12.02 12.52
N THR A 286 -1.25 11.41 11.38
CA THR A 286 -1.11 12.09 10.08
C THR A 286 -2.05 11.56 9.01
N GLN A 287 -2.90 10.57 9.33
CA GLN A 287 -3.72 9.84 8.36
C GLN A 287 -4.68 10.73 7.54
N SER A 288 -5.08 11.89 8.08
CA SER A 288 -5.94 12.85 7.41
C SER A 288 -5.19 14.07 6.86
N ILE A 289 -3.85 14.10 6.98
CA ILE A 289 -3.04 15.26 6.61
C ILE A 289 -2.50 15.07 5.19
N MET A 290 -2.75 16.07 4.34
CA MET A 290 -2.06 16.19 3.06
C MET A 290 -0.60 16.57 3.30
N PRO A 291 0.40 15.73 2.91
CA PRO A 291 1.81 16.00 3.19
C PRO A 291 2.37 17.05 2.21
N SER A 292 1.68 18.16 2.05
CA SER A 292 2.04 19.26 1.16
C SER A 292 1.48 20.58 1.68
N SER A 293 2.34 21.58 1.82
CA SER A 293 1.93 22.96 2.17
C SER A 293 1.04 23.61 1.09
N LYS A 294 1.01 23.05 -0.12
CA LYS A 294 0.16 23.51 -1.23
C LYS A 294 -1.24 22.91 -1.20
N GLY A 295 -1.51 21.95 -0.31
CA GLY A 295 -2.79 21.25 -0.22
C GLY A 295 -3.07 20.23 -1.33
N THR A 296 -2.12 20.02 -2.25
CA THR A 296 -2.17 19.03 -3.35
C THR A 296 -0.81 18.39 -3.59
N LEU A 297 -0.79 17.20 -4.19
CA LEU A 297 0.38 16.49 -4.71
C LEU A 297 0.13 15.98 -6.12
#